data_f3a69b53057ecae39c3b26754e782142
#
_entry.id   f3a69b53057ecae39c3b26754e782142
#
_cell.length_a   1.000
_cell.length_b   1.000
_cell.length_c   1.000
_cell.angle_alpha   90.00
_cell.angle_beta   90.00
_cell.angle_gamma   90.00
#
_symmetry.space_group_name_H-M   'P 1'
#
loop_
_entity.id
_entity.type
_entity.pdbx_description
1 polymer ?
#
loop_
_entity_poly.entity_id
_entity_poly.type
_entity_poly.pdbx_seq_one_letter_code
_entity_poly.pdbx_strand_id
1 'polypeptide(L)'
;GNWSDDQFVRAVREGIGPQGNLYPAMPYTSYTGLSRDDVLAIKAYLFSLPPVKQANPQNDLSFPFNQRWGMKFWNLAFFHEQRFTPDLNKDEQWNRGAYLATALGHCGECHTPRNLGFGLNQSKHLSGEVVQGWFAANITPDKQTGIGGWSDQQLSQYLATGHAPGRSSAAGPMAEAVENSLQFLTPEDNLALVKYLRDIEPIAGDAAAAVNLQPKGAGASTPILPGGQEQSLGRRVFANDCSGCHQWNGPGRQSEYASLVGSTAVNDPQGRSVVQAILKGTSISIGDRHEMMPAFGSAYS
;
A
#
# COMPACT_ATOMS: atom_id res chain seq x y z
N GLY A 1 -1.89 7.39 28.31
CA GLY A 1 -0.78 6.85 29.09
C GLY A 1 0.09 7.94 29.67
N ASN A 2 0.99 7.58 30.58
CA ASN A 2 1.81 8.54 31.33
C ASN A 2 3.20 8.75 30.71
N TRP A 3 3.33 8.63 29.39
CA TRP A 3 4.61 8.81 28.72
C TRP A 3 4.95 10.29 28.60
N SER A 4 6.20 10.64 28.96
CA SER A 4 6.73 11.97 28.66
C SER A 4 6.85 12.17 27.15
N ASP A 5 7.05 13.41 26.72
CA ASP A 5 7.30 13.74 25.30
C ASP A 5 8.53 12.99 24.78
N ASP A 6 9.61 12.97 25.54
CA ASP A 6 10.84 12.29 25.14
C ASP A 6 10.68 10.76 25.06
N GLN A 7 9.93 10.16 25.98
CA GLN A 7 9.62 8.73 25.90
C GLN A 7 8.80 8.39 24.65
N PHE A 8 7.82 9.23 24.32
CA PHE A 8 6.99 9.02 23.13
C PHE A 8 7.80 9.21 21.85
N VAL A 9 8.56 10.30 21.76
CA VAL A 9 9.44 10.58 20.61
C VAL A 9 10.43 9.44 20.40
N ARG A 10 11.06 8.97 21.48
CA ARG A 10 12.03 7.87 21.43
C ARG A 10 11.38 6.57 20.98
N ALA A 11 10.19 6.26 21.47
CA ALA A 11 9.46 5.07 21.06
C ALA A 11 9.14 5.09 19.56
N VAL A 12 8.64 6.21 19.05
CA VAL A 12 8.25 6.37 17.64
C VAL A 12 9.46 6.37 16.72
N ARG A 13 10.53 7.08 17.07
CA ARG A 13 11.66 7.34 16.17
C ARG A 13 12.81 6.33 16.30
N GLU A 14 12.94 5.68 17.46
CA GLU A 14 14.06 4.77 17.75
C GLU A 14 13.59 3.35 18.08
N GLY A 15 12.28 3.12 18.20
CA GLY A 15 11.75 1.82 18.60
C GLY A 15 12.13 1.42 20.03
N ILE A 16 12.29 2.40 20.92
CA ILE A 16 12.68 2.15 22.32
C ILE A 16 11.62 2.68 23.27
N GLY A 17 10.82 1.77 23.81
CA GLY A 17 9.83 2.08 24.83
C GLY A 17 10.38 1.97 26.25
N PRO A 18 9.58 2.30 27.29
CA PRO A 18 9.98 2.21 28.70
C PRO A 18 10.41 0.80 29.12
N GLN A 19 9.93 -0.25 28.45
CA GLN A 19 10.24 -1.66 28.70
C GLN A 19 11.32 -2.23 27.79
N GLY A 20 12.01 -1.40 27.02
CA GLY A 20 13.08 -1.78 26.09
C GLY A 20 12.69 -1.71 24.62
N ASN A 21 13.36 -2.48 23.78
CA ASN A 21 13.16 -2.43 22.33
C ASN A 21 11.74 -2.83 21.92
N LEU A 22 11.19 -2.13 20.96
CA LEU A 22 9.95 -2.46 20.29
C LEU A 22 10.24 -3.32 19.06
N TYR A 23 9.24 -4.05 18.56
CA TYR A 23 9.33 -4.73 17.29
C TYR A 23 9.08 -3.75 16.14
N PRO A 24 9.71 -3.94 14.96
CA PRO A 24 9.55 -3.06 13.81
C PRO A 24 8.20 -3.21 13.10
N ALA A 25 7.22 -3.88 13.72
CA ALA A 25 5.82 -3.82 13.32
C ALA A 25 5.27 -2.38 13.38
N MET A 26 5.77 -1.57 14.32
CA MET A 26 5.71 -0.11 14.22
C MET A 26 6.96 0.35 13.46
N PRO A 27 6.83 0.97 12.29
CA PRO A 27 7.94 1.18 11.37
C PRO A 27 8.86 2.33 11.80
N TYR A 28 9.48 2.22 12.98
CA TYR A 28 10.43 3.22 13.49
C TYR A 28 11.65 3.40 12.57
N THR A 29 11.94 2.40 11.72
CA THR A 29 12.94 2.50 10.66
C THR A 29 12.65 3.60 9.65
N SER A 30 11.37 3.88 9.40
CA SER A 30 10.91 5.00 8.59
C SER A 30 10.60 6.22 9.45
N TYR A 31 9.94 6.04 10.59
CA TYR A 31 9.58 7.12 11.50
C TYR A 31 10.76 7.84 12.14
N THR A 32 11.96 7.25 12.09
CA THR A 32 13.18 7.96 12.49
C THR A 32 13.39 9.25 11.70
N GLY A 33 12.83 9.32 10.45
CA GLY A 33 12.84 10.53 9.62
C GLY A 33 11.94 11.67 10.11
N LEU A 34 10.96 11.40 10.99
CA LEU A 34 9.98 12.39 11.42
C LEU A 34 10.61 13.55 12.20
N SER A 35 10.08 14.74 12.02
CA SER A 35 10.36 15.87 12.88
C SER A 35 9.87 15.62 14.31
N ARG A 36 10.48 16.30 15.30
CA ARG A 36 9.99 16.20 16.69
C ARG A 36 8.58 16.79 16.81
N ASP A 37 8.32 17.86 16.10
CA ASP A 37 7.06 18.59 16.17
C ASP A 37 5.92 17.74 15.62
N ASP A 38 6.11 17.04 14.50
CA ASP A 38 5.11 16.12 13.96
C ASP A 38 4.83 14.94 14.91
N VAL A 39 5.86 14.37 15.53
CA VAL A 39 5.67 13.30 16.53
C VAL A 39 4.89 13.80 17.73
N LEU A 40 5.15 15.04 18.20
CA LEU A 40 4.41 15.63 19.30
C LEU A 40 2.98 16.02 18.91
N ALA A 41 2.75 16.46 17.68
CA ALA A 41 1.41 16.68 17.15
C ALA A 41 0.59 15.37 17.10
N ILE A 42 1.20 14.29 16.64
CA ILE A 42 0.59 12.94 16.67
C ILE A 42 0.29 12.54 18.12
N LYS A 43 1.22 12.75 19.05
CA LYS A 43 0.99 12.48 20.47
C LYS A 43 -0.21 13.27 21.00
N ALA A 44 -0.26 14.59 20.72
CA ALA A 44 -1.33 15.46 21.17
C ALA A 44 -2.70 14.95 20.69
N TYR A 45 -2.79 14.54 19.43
CA TYR A 45 -4.01 13.95 18.88
C TYR A 45 -4.39 12.64 19.61
N LEU A 46 -3.46 11.68 19.70
CA LEU A 46 -3.72 10.39 20.34
C LEU A 46 -4.13 10.54 21.81
N PHE A 47 -3.57 11.53 22.51
CA PHE A 47 -3.90 11.78 23.93
C PHE A 47 -5.19 12.58 24.13
N SER A 48 -5.74 13.17 23.06
CA SER A 48 -7.08 13.79 23.10
C SER A 48 -8.21 12.78 22.95
N LEU A 49 -7.92 11.56 22.47
CA LEU A 49 -8.91 10.52 22.29
C LEU A 49 -9.36 9.94 23.65
N PRO A 50 -10.63 9.52 23.78
CA PRO A 50 -11.11 8.85 24.99
C PRO A 50 -10.27 7.59 25.29
N PRO A 51 -9.82 7.41 26.56
CA PRO A 51 -9.02 6.25 26.90
C PRO A 51 -9.84 4.96 26.90
N VAL A 52 -9.35 3.95 26.19
CA VAL A 52 -9.95 2.62 26.16
C VAL A 52 -9.22 1.70 27.16
N LYS A 53 -9.95 1.16 28.14
CA LYS A 53 -9.42 0.15 29.07
C LYS A 53 -9.49 -1.23 28.43
N GLN A 54 -8.47 -1.59 27.70
CA GLN A 54 -8.32 -2.90 27.09
C GLN A 54 -6.92 -3.44 27.35
N ALA A 55 -6.82 -4.68 27.78
CA ALA A 55 -5.54 -5.36 27.88
C ALA A 55 -4.98 -5.58 26.47
N ASN A 56 -3.74 -5.18 26.25
CA ASN A 56 -3.07 -5.47 24.98
C ASN A 56 -2.84 -6.99 24.86
N PRO A 57 -3.17 -7.60 23.71
CA PRO A 57 -2.81 -8.99 23.48
C PRO A 57 -1.28 -9.15 23.53
N GLN A 58 -0.84 -10.30 24.03
CA GLN A 58 0.57 -10.64 23.99
C GLN A 58 0.99 -10.96 22.55
N ASN A 59 2.25 -10.68 22.24
CA ASN A 59 2.78 -11.05 20.92
C ASN A 59 2.84 -12.57 20.81
N ASP A 60 2.24 -13.11 19.76
CA ASP A 60 2.28 -14.52 19.40
C ASP A 60 3.37 -14.77 18.34
N LEU A 61 4.63 -14.58 18.76
CA LEU A 61 5.79 -14.78 17.92
C LEU A 61 6.49 -16.08 18.30
N SER A 62 6.81 -16.90 17.31
CA SER A 62 7.58 -18.12 17.51
C SER A 62 9.05 -17.83 17.86
N PHE A 63 9.70 -18.76 18.58
CA PHE A 63 11.13 -18.69 18.79
C PHE A 63 11.87 -18.76 17.44
N PRO A 64 12.94 -17.98 17.24
CA PRO A 64 13.60 -17.03 18.16
C PRO A 64 13.05 -15.61 18.15
N PHE A 65 12.03 -15.29 17.34
CA PHE A 65 11.52 -13.93 17.12
C PHE A 65 10.77 -13.36 18.34
N ASN A 66 10.34 -14.20 19.27
CA ASN A 66 9.76 -13.79 20.54
C ASN A 66 10.80 -13.26 21.56
N GLN A 67 12.08 -13.33 21.21
CA GLN A 67 13.18 -12.86 22.08
C GLN A 67 13.46 -11.38 21.82
N ARG A 68 12.82 -10.50 22.58
CA ARG A 68 12.90 -9.04 22.36
C ARG A 68 14.32 -8.46 22.44
N TRP A 69 15.23 -9.08 23.19
CA TRP A 69 16.63 -8.67 23.23
C TRP A 69 17.33 -8.83 21.87
N GLY A 70 16.87 -9.75 21.04
CA GLY A 70 17.37 -9.95 19.68
C GLY A 70 17.22 -8.72 18.79
N MET A 71 16.24 -7.83 19.11
CA MET A 71 16.05 -6.59 18.39
C MET A 71 17.26 -5.63 18.47
N LYS A 72 18.11 -5.75 19.50
CA LYS A 72 19.36 -4.95 19.55
C LYS A 72 20.30 -5.28 18.39
N PHE A 73 20.44 -6.56 18.07
CA PHE A 73 21.27 -7.00 16.95
C PHE A 73 20.64 -6.67 15.60
N TRP A 74 19.34 -6.84 15.50
CA TRP A 74 18.62 -6.45 14.30
C TRP A 74 18.74 -4.94 14.04
N ASN A 75 18.56 -4.12 15.06
CA ASN A 75 18.74 -2.68 14.95
C ASN A 75 20.17 -2.29 14.56
N LEU A 76 21.18 -2.97 15.11
CA LEU A 76 22.58 -2.72 14.72
C LEU A 76 22.82 -2.97 13.22
N ALA A 77 22.12 -3.93 12.63
CA ALA A 77 22.29 -4.29 11.23
C ALA A 77 21.41 -3.46 10.27
N PHE A 78 20.20 -3.08 10.69
CA PHE A 78 19.17 -2.57 9.78
C PHE A 78 18.55 -1.23 10.18
N PHE A 79 18.79 -0.74 11.38
CA PHE A 79 18.29 0.55 11.82
C PHE A 79 19.40 1.60 11.78
N HIS A 80 19.13 2.68 11.03
CA HIS A 80 20.00 3.85 10.98
C HIS A 80 19.20 5.05 11.46
N GLU A 81 19.58 5.61 12.60
CA GLU A 81 18.95 6.82 13.10
C GLU A 81 19.27 7.99 12.18
N GLN A 82 18.28 8.45 11.44
CA GLN A 82 18.45 9.53 10.48
C GLN A 82 17.18 10.38 10.41
N ARG A 83 17.32 11.68 10.60
CA ARG A 83 16.23 12.64 10.38
C ARG A 83 16.14 12.97 8.91
N PHE A 84 14.91 13.20 8.44
CA PHE A 84 14.73 13.71 7.09
C PHE A 84 15.49 15.02 6.93
N THR A 85 16.29 15.10 5.89
CA THR A 85 17.02 16.30 5.49
C THR A 85 16.59 16.65 4.06
N PRO A 86 16.09 17.87 3.82
CA PRO A 86 15.73 18.30 2.49
C PRO A 86 16.92 18.26 1.53
N ASP A 87 16.68 17.78 0.31
CA ASP A 87 17.65 17.88 -0.78
C ASP A 87 17.63 19.32 -1.33
N LEU A 88 18.78 19.99 -1.22
CA LEU A 88 18.96 21.39 -1.64
C LEU A 88 18.92 21.56 -3.18
N ASN A 89 19.03 20.48 -3.94
CA ASN A 89 18.91 20.50 -5.40
C ASN A 89 17.45 20.34 -5.87
N LYS A 90 16.52 20.09 -4.96
CA LYS A 90 15.09 19.93 -5.22
C LYS A 90 14.30 21.07 -4.59
N ASP A 91 13.15 21.36 -5.17
CA ASP A 91 12.28 22.38 -4.60
C ASP A 91 11.51 21.92 -3.36
N GLU A 92 10.83 22.84 -2.72
CA GLU A 92 10.10 22.62 -1.48
C GLU A 92 9.00 21.57 -1.64
N GLN A 93 8.27 21.59 -2.76
CA GLN A 93 7.19 20.64 -3.03
C GLN A 93 7.73 19.21 -3.17
N TRP A 94 8.85 19.03 -3.85
CA TRP A 94 9.49 17.72 -3.97
C TRP A 94 9.96 17.22 -2.58
N ASN A 95 10.60 18.07 -1.82
CA ASN A 95 11.07 17.74 -0.46
C ASN A 95 9.91 17.42 0.49
N ARG A 96 8.78 18.11 0.35
CA ARG A 96 7.55 17.77 1.09
C ARG A 96 7.05 16.39 0.70
N GLY A 97 6.98 16.07 -0.59
CA GLY A 97 6.61 14.73 -1.10
C GLY A 97 7.56 13.64 -0.61
N ALA A 98 8.86 13.90 -0.61
CA ALA A 98 9.86 12.97 -0.09
C ALA A 98 9.64 12.68 1.40
N TYR A 99 9.43 13.71 2.21
CA TYR A 99 9.12 13.57 3.64
C TYR A 99 7.84 12.76 3.89
N LEU A 100 6.78 13.07 3.14
CA LEU A 100 5.51 12.34 3.23
C LEU A 100 5.69 10.86 2.85
N ALA A 101 6.37 10.56 1.74
CA ALA A 101 6.52 9.20 1.26
C ALA A 101 7.46 8.34 2.10
N THR A 102 8.58 8.91 2.59
CA THR A 102 9.65 8.14 3.23
C THR A 102 9.54 8.09 4.74
N ALA A 103 9.05 9.16 5.38
CA ALA A 103 8.94 9.25 6.84
C ALA A 103 7.50 9.08 7.32
N LEU A 104 6.60 10.01 6.98
CA LEU A 104 5.25 10.05 7.57
C LEU A 104 4.34 8.94 7.03
N GLY A 105 4.27 8.78 5.72
CA GLY A 105 3.46 7.76 5.04
C GLY A 105 4.18 6.42 4.85
N HIS A 106 5.50 6.35 5.10
CA HIS A 106 6.34 5.14 5.07
C HIS A 106 6.01 4.15 3.95
N CYS A 107 5.77 4.65 2.74
CA CYS A 107 5.37 3.86 1.57
C CYS A 107 6.30 2.67 1.31
N GLY A 108 7.60 2.84 1.62
CA GLY A 108 8.62 1.80 1.48
C GLY A 108 8.36 0.55 2.31
N GLU A 109 7.62 0.63 3.43
CA GLU A 109 7.35 -0.54 4.28
C GLU A 109 6.52 -1.62 3.57
N CYS A 110 5.64 -1.20 2.65
CA CYS A 110 4.85 -2.12 1.82
C CYS A 110 5.41 -2.26 0.40
N HIS A 111 5.98 -1.19 -0.17
CA HIS A 111 6.37 -1.16 -1.58
C HIS A 111 7.85 -1.47 -1.84
N THR A 112 8.66 -1.76 -0.81
CA THR A 112 10.08 -2.12 -0.95
C THR A 112 10.31 -3.56 -0.52
N PRO A 113 10.97 -4.39 -1.35
CA PRO A 113 11.29 -5.77 -0.97
C PRO A 113 12.15 -5.84 0.29
N ARG A 114 11.98 -6.90 1.06
CA ARG A 114 12.80 -7.16 2.23
C ARG A 114 13.94 -8.12 1.91
N ASN A 115 15.08 -7.94 2.57
CA ASN A 115 16.20 -8.87 2.50
C ASN A 115 15.99 -10.06 3.44
N LEU A 116 16.93 -11.02 3.46
CA LEU A 116 16.85 -12.21 4.29
C LEU A 116 16.79 -11.93 5.81
N GLY A 117 17.23 -10.75 6.25
CA GLY A 117 17.12 -10.29 7.62
C GLY A 117 15.87 -9.47 7.91
N PHE A 118 14.91 -9.43 7.00
CA PHE A 118 13.67 -8.66 7.07
C PHE A 118 13.86 -7.14 7.07
N GLY A 119 15.06 -6.62 6.84
CA GLY A 119 15.32 -5.21 6.58
C GLY A 119 14.90 -4.83 5.15
N LEU A 120 14.58 -3.55 4.92
CA LEU A 120 14.24 -3.05 3.59
C LEU A 120 15.45 -3.12 2.66
N ASN A 121 15.25 -3.64 1.45
CA ASN A 121 16.28 -3.66 0.42
C ASN A 121 16.29 -2.31 -0.32
N GLN A 122 17.13 -1.40 0.12
CA GLN A 122 17.22 -0.04 -0.42
C GLN A 122 17.62 0.02 -1.89
N SER A 123 18.32 -1.00 -2.42
CA SER A 123 18.62 -1.06 -3.86
C SER A 123 17.39 -1.33 -4.74
N LYS A 124 16.29 -1.73 -4.12
CA LYS A 124 14.98 -1.97 -4.75
C LYS A 124 13.89 -1.10 -4.13
N HIS A 125 14.26 0.10 -3.68
CA HIS A 125 13.33 1.00 -3.01
C HIS A 125 12.09 1.26 -3.87
N LEU A 126 10.90 1.02 -3.30
CA LEU A 126 9.58 1.21 -3.92
C LEU A 126 9.32 0.35 -5.18
N SER A 127 10.09 -0.70 -5.45
CA SER A 127 9.94 -1.55 -6.64
C SER A 127 8.87 -2.64 -6.53
N GLY A 128 8.12 -2.67 -5.44
CA GLY A 128 7.03 -3.62 -5.18
C GLY A 128 7.44 -4.81 -4.30
N GLU A 129 6.49 -5.31 -3.51
CA GLU A 129 6.67 -6.44 -2.58
C GLU A 129 5.32 -7.15 -2.33
N VAL A 130 5.35 -8.37 -1.83
CA VAL A 130 4.17 -9.09 -1.34
C VAL A 130 4.04 -8.91 0.17
N VAL A 131 2.99 -8.25 0.60
CA VAL A 131 2.71 -7.99 2.02
C VAL A 131 1.40 -8.66 2.41
N GLN A 132 1.43 -9.58 3.38
CA GLN A 132 0.24 -10.32 3.86
C GLN A 132 -0.56 -11.01 2.74
N GLY A 133 0.12 -11.44 1.68
CA GLY A 133 -0.49 -12.08 0.52
C GLY A 133 -1.04 -11.10 -0.54
N TRP A 134 -0.97 -9.80 -0.29
CA TRP A 134 -1.29 -8.76 -1.27
C TRP A 134 -0.03 -8.28 -1.98
N PHE A 135 -0.11 -8.04 -3.26
CA PHE A 135 0.99 -7.46 -4.02
C PHE A 135 0.92 -5.94 -3.97
N ALA A 136 1.80 -5.32 -3.19
CA ALA A 136 2.08 -3.90 -3.25
C ALA A 136 2.92 -3.62 -4.51
N ALA A 137 2.31 -2.98 -5.49
CA ALA A 137 2.92 -2.78 -6.81
C ALA A 137 4.17 -1.88 -6.77
N ASN A 138 4.98 -1.95 -7.81
CA ASN A 138 6.06 -1.01 -8.05
C ASN A 138 5.49 0.41 -8.24
N ILE A 139 5.89 1.34 -7.39
CA ILE A 139 5.49 2.74 -7.44
C ILE A 139 6.62 3.69 -7.87
N THR A 140 7.71 3.14 -8.43
CA THR A 140 8.71 3.95 -9.13
C THR A 140 8.21 4.36 -10.52
N PRO A 141 8.81 5.40 -11.16
CA PRO A 141 8.39 5.83 -12.48
C PRO A 141 8.87 4.90 -13.63
N ASP A 142 9.14 3.63 -13.32
CA ASP A 142 9.39 2.62 -14.34
C ASP A 142 8.18 2.45 -15.27
N LYS A 143 8.41 2.46 -16.56
CA LYS A 143 7.34 2.46 -17.58
C LYS A 143 6.70 1.10 -17.79
N GLN A 144 7.39 0.01 -17.45
CA GLN A 144 6.94 -1.35 -17.71
C GLN A 144 6.27 -1.98 -16.49
N THR A 145 6.86 -1.78 -15.32
CA THR A 145 6.44 -2.45 -14.08
C THR A 145 5.91 -1.50 -13.01
N GLY A 146 6.14 -0.19 -13.19
CA GLY A 146 5.78 0.85 -12.23
C GLY A 146 4.69 1.81 -12.71
N ILE A 147 4.71 3.00 -12.12
CA ILE A 147 3.72 4.05 -12.40
C ILE A 147 4.09 4.96 -13.57
N GLY A 148 5.18 4.68 -14.30
CA GLY A 148 5.68 5.54 -15.38
C GLY A 148 4.69 5.77 -16.54
N GLY A 149 3.72 4.86 -16.71
CA GLY A 149 2.65 4.99 -17.71
C GLY A 149 1.39 5.71 -17.21
N TRP A 150 1.32 6.11 -15.93
CA TRP A 150 0.17 6.84 -15.36
C TRP A 150 0.32 8.34 -15.62
N SER A 151 -0.76 9.09 -15.72
CA SER A 151 -0.69 10.55 -15.65
C SER A 151 -0.63 11.03 -14.19
N ASP A 152 -0.18 12.27 -13.97
CA ASP A 152 -0.17 12.88 -12.63
C ASP A 152 -1.58 12.98 -12.05
N GLN A 153 -2.57 13.26 -12.89
CA GLN A 153 -3.97 13.28 -12.50
C GLN A 153 -4.44 11.90 -12.04
N GLN A 154 -4.07 10.82 -12.75
CA GLN A 154 -4.43 9.45 -12.35
C GLN A 154 -3.78 9.08 -11.00
N LEU A 155 -2.51 9.45 -10.78
CA LEU A 155 -1.83 9.21 -9.51
C LEU A 155 -2.48 9.99 -8.37
N SER A 156 -2.71 11.29 -8.58
CA SER A 156 -3.37 12.16 -7.60
C SER A 156 -4.76 11.65 -7.25
N GLN A 157 -5.55 11.24 -8.24
CA GLN A 157 -6.88 10.67 -8.03
C GLN A 157 -6.81 9.35 -7.26
N TYR A 158 -5.88 8.46 -7.63
CA TYR A 158 -5.70 7.18 -6.92
C TYR A 158 -5.33 7.37 -5.45
N LEU A 159 -4.42 8.28 -5.15
CA LEU A 159 -4.03 8.60 -3.77
C LEU A 159 -5.22 9.19 -2.97
N ALA A 160 -6.05 10.01 -3.60
CA ALA A 160 -7.18 10.65 -2.92
C ALA A 160 -8.41 9.74 -2.78
N THR A 161 -8.64 8.83 -3.71
CA THR A 161 -9.90 8.07 -3.78
C THR A 161 -9.71 6.55 -3.80
N GLY A 162 -8.48 6.06 -3.94
CA GLY A 162 -8.21 4.63 -4.13
C GLY A 162 -8.58 4.12 -5.51
N HIS A 163 -8.98 4.98 -6.44
CA HIS A 163 -9.34 4.57 -7.80
C HIS A 163 -8.76 5.52 -8.85
N ALA A 164 -8.26 4.95 -9.94
CA ALA A 164 -7.89 5.68 -11.14
C ALA A 164 -8.43 4.96 -12.37
N PRO A 165 -9.27 5.63 -13.19
CA PRO A 165 -9.91 5.03 -14.37
C PRO A 165 -8.88 4.45 -15.34
N GLY A 166 -9.10 3.21 -15.77
CA GLY A 166 -8.22 2.48 -16.68
C GLY A 166 -6.87 2.09 -16.08
N ARG A 167 -6.71 2.16 -14.74
CA ARG A 167 -5.46 1.82 -14.05
C ARG A 167 -5.66 0.81 -12.93
N SER A 168 -6.24 1.22 -11.81
CA SER A 168 -6.43 0.31 -10.67
C SER A 168 -7.44 0.85 -9.67
N SER A 169 -7.95 -0.06 -8.83
CA SER A 169 -8.64 0.26 -7.59
C SER A 169 -7.84 -0.32 -6.42
N ALA A 170 -7.77 0.42 -5.33
CA ALA A 170 -7.13 -0.01 -4.10
C ALA A 170 -7.94 -1.13 -3.44
N ALA A 171 -7.25 -2.11 -2.90
CA ALA A 171 -7.84 -3.24 -2.20
C ALA A 171 -6.93 -3.66 -1.02
N GLY A 172 -7.51 -4.35 -0.04
CA GLY A 172 -6.78 -4.79 1.15
C GLY A 172 -6.02 -3.65 1.85
N PRO A 173 -4.76 -3.84 2.26
CA PRO A 173 -4.01 -2.84 3.02
C PRO A 173 -3.88 -1.48 2.33
N MET A 174 -3.88 -1.44 0.98
CA MET A 174 -3.82 -0.15 0.27
C MET A 174 -5.17 0.58 0.34
N ALA A 175 -6.30 -0.13 0.35
CA ALA A 175 -7.60 0.49 0.57
C ALA A 175 -7.67 1.11 1.97
N GLU A 176 -7.19 0.41 3.01
CA GLU A 176 -7.09 0.94 4.37
C GLU A 176 -6.19 2.18 4.45
N ALA A 177 -5.06 2.20 3.74
CA ALA A 177 -4.16 3.35 3.70
C ALA A 177 -4.84 4.58 3.07
N VAL A 178 -5.61 4.39 2.00
CA VAL A 178 -6.38 5.48 1.40
C VAL A 178 -7.52 5.92 2.32
N GLU A 179 -8.35 4.98 2.79
CA GLU A 179 -9.52 5.24 3.61
C GLU A 179 -9.17 5.95 4.92
N ASN A 180 -8.11 5.53 5.60
CA ASN A 180 -7.78 6.04 6.93
C ASN A 180 -6.77 7.19 6.92
N SER A 181 -6.14 7.49 5.78
CA SER A 181 -5.06 8.49 5.72
C SER A 181 -5.05 9.31 4.44
N LEU A 182 -4.79 8.70 3.27
CA LEU A 182 -4.44 9.46 2.07
C LEU A 182 -5.59 10.34 1.55
N GLN A 183 -6.85 9.95 1.73
CA GLN A 183 -8.00 10.77 1.34
C GLN A 183 -8.08 12.11 2.07
N PHE A 184 -7.41 12.25 3.22
CA PHE A 184 -7.40 13.47 4.04
C PHE A 184 -6.21 14.38 3.76
N LEU A 185 -5.34 14.01 2.82
CA LEU A 185 -4.26 14.89 2.40
C LEU A 185 -4.81 16.19 1.80
N THR A 186 -4.11 17.28 2.05
CA THR A 186 -4.39 18.51 1.31
C THR A 186 -4.06 18.30 -0.18
N PRO A 187 -4.69 19.05 -1.09
CA PRO A 187 -4.32 18.99 -2.51
C PRO A 187 -2.83 19.20 -2.75
N GLU A 188 -2.20 20.10 -1.99
CA GLU A 188 -0.78 20.43 -2.06
C GLU A 188 0.08 19.23 -1.66
N ASP A 189 -0.24 18.55 -0.56
CA ASP A 189 0.47 17.36 -0.09
C ASP A 189 0.30 16.17 -1.04
N ASN A 190 -0.90 15.99 -1.59
CA ASN A 190 -1.16 14.98 -2.61
C ASN A 190 -0.28 15.22 -3.86
N LEU A 191 -0.25 16.44 -4.38
CA LEU A 191 0.58 16.81 -5.52
C LEU A 191 2.09 16.72 -5.20
N ALA A 192 2.48 16.98 -3.96
CA ALA A 192 3.86 16.81 -3.51
C ALA A 192 4.28 15.34 -3.56
N LEU A 193 3.42 14.41 -3.10
CA LEU A 193 3.65 12.97 -3.25
C LEU A 193 3.78 12.56 -4.72
N VAL A 194 2.87 13.01 -5.58
CA VAL A 194 2.95 12.73 -7.02
C VAL A 194 4.27 13.20 -7.60
N LYS A 195 4.69 14.43 -7.29
CA LYS A 195 5.94 15.00 -7.76
C LYS A 195 7.15 14.17 -7.33
N TYR A 196 7.21 13.78 -6.08
CA TYR A 196 8.29 12.93 -5.57
C TYR A 196 8.33 11.58 -6.28
N LEU A 197 7.20 10.86 -6.36
CA LEU A 197 7.13 9.54 -7.00
C LEU A 197 7.45 9.57 -8.50
N ARG A 198 7.30 10.72 -9.16
CA ARG A 198 7.64 10.91 -10.57
C ARG A 198 9.12 11.12 -10.83
N ASP A 199 9.84 11.60 -9.83
CA ASP A 199 11.21 12.07 -9.99
C ASP A 199 12.27 11.17 -9.31
N ILE A 200 11.84 10.16 -8.58
CA ILE A 200 12.75 9.14 -8.05
C ILE A 200 13.28 8.24 -9.18
N GLU A 201 14.38 7.54 -8.90
CA GLU A 201 14.98 6.62 -9.86
C GLU A 201 14.01 5.51 -10.28
N PRO A 202 13.79 5.29 -11.59
CA PRO A 202 12.97 4.18 -12.06
C PRO A 202 13.70 2.85 -11.80
N ILE A 203 13.10 1.98 -11.02
CA ILE A 203 13.62 0.66 -10.73
C ILE A 203 12.69 -0.37 -11.37
N ALA A 204 13.21 -1.20 -12.25
CA ALA A 204 12.44 -2.31 -12.79
C ALA A 204 12.05 -3.27 -11.66
N GLY A 205 10.76 -3.49 -11.51
CA GLY A 205 10.23 -4.52 -10.61
C GLY A 205 10.54 -5.92 -11.12
N ASP A 206 10.08 -6.93 -10.40
CA ASP A 206 10.16 -8.31 -10.86
C ASP A 206 9.54 -8.43 -12.26
N ALA A 207 10.30 -8.99 -13.21
CA ALA A 207 9.83 -9.20 -14.59
C ALA A 207 8.57 -10.07 -14.65
N ALA A 208 8.37 -10.95 -13.66
CA ALA A 208 7.13 -11.72 -13.49
C ALA A 208 5.94 -10.83 -13.09
N ALA A 209 6.19 -9.62 -12.57
CA ALA A 209 5.20 -8.60 -12.27
C ALA A 209 5.11 -7.54 -13.37
N ALA A 210 5.87 -7.67 -14.46
CA ALA A 210 5.80 -6.82 -15.63
C ALA A 210 4.44 -6.99 -16.32
N VAL A 211 3.46 -6.38 -15.73
CA VAL A 211 2.18 -6.16 -16.38
C VAL A 211 2.43 -5.07 -17.39
N ASN A 212 2.07 -5.33 -18.63
CA ASN A 212 1.99 -4.30 -19.64
C ASN A 212 0.84 -3.36 -19.22
N LEU A 213 1.17 -2.39 -18.33
CA LEU A 213 0.24 -1.46 -17.67
C LEU A 213 -0.36 -0.42 -18.65
N GLN A 214 -0.10 -0.61 -19.95
CA GLN A 214 -0.87 0.10 -20.95
C GLN A 214 -2.34 -0.32 -20.74
N PRO A 215 -3.28 0.62 -20.63
CA PRO A 215 -4.68 0.29 -20.71
C PRO A 215 -4.85 -0.46 -22.05
N LYS A 216 -4.89 -1.76 -21.99
CA LYS A 216 -5.46 -2.50 -23.10
C LYS A 216 -6.88 -1.99 -23.12
N GLY A 217 -7.16 -1.10 -24.06
CA GLY A 217 -8.52 -0.62 -24.28
C GLY A 217 -9.42 -1.84 -24.20
N ALA A 218 -10.67 -1.68 -23.83
CA ALA A 218 -11.64 -2.77 -23.77
C ALA A 218 -11.46 -3.56 -25.08
N GLY A 219 -10.46 -4.45 -25.04
CA GLY A 219 -10.07 -5.23 -26.22
C GLY A 219 -11.32 -5.92 -26.65
N ALA A 220 -11.62 -5.88 -27.93
CA ALA A 220 -12.78 -6.52 -28.49
C ALA A 220 -12.86 -7.94 -27.89
N SER A 221 -13.54 -8.02 -26.77
CA SER A 221 -13.75 -9.25 -26.05
C SER A 221 -14.57 -10.10 -27.00
N THR A 222 -14.00 -11.17 -27.44
CA THR A 222 -14.74 -12.14 -28.26
C THR A 222 -16.01 -12.45 -27.49
N PRO A 223 -17.20 -12.15 -28.05
CA PRO A 223 -18.45 -12.44 -27.37
C PRO A 223 -18.44 -13.89 -26.88
N ILE A 224 -18.98 -14.12 -25.70
CA ILE A 224 -19.28 -15.49 -25.25
C ILE A 224 -20.43 -15.95 -26.14
N LEU A 225 -20.10 -16.49 -27.31
CA LEU A 225 -21.12 -17.07 -28.16
C LEU A 225 -21.65 -18.32 -27.47
N PRO A 226 -22.98 -18.51 -27.40
CA PRO A 226 -23.56 -19.76 -26.96
C PRO A 226 -23.15 -20.87 -27.95
N GLY A 227 -22.42 -21.86 -27.47
CA GLY A 227 -22.12 -23.06 -28.20
C GLY A 227 -20.83 -23.08 -29.01
N GLY A 228 -19.76 -23.63 -28.44
CA GLY A 228 -18.68 -24.17 -29.23
C GLY A 228 -17.28 -23.68 -28.91
N GLN A 229 -16.86 -23.75 -27.67
CA GLN A 229 -15.50 -24.08 -27.19
C GLN A 229 -15.64 -24.42 -25.73
N GLU A 230 -14.99 -25.47 -25.29
CA GLU A 230 -14.94 -25.89 -23.89
C GLU A 230 -14.48 -24.71 -23.03
N GLN A 231 -15.45 -24.05 -22.36
CA GLN A 231 -15.15 -22.84 -21.55
C GLN A 231 -14.37 -23.30 -20.34
N SER A 232 -13.22 -22.69 -20.09
CA SER A 232 -12.46 -22.92 -18.86
C SER A 232 -13.33 -22.70 -17.62
N LEU A 233 -13.07 -23.46 -16.55
CA LEU A 233 -13.81 -23.33 -15.29
C LEU A 233 -13.88 -21.87 -14.82
N GLY A 234 -12.74 -21.15 -14.83
CA GLY A 234 -12.68 -19.74 -14.42
C GLY A 234 -13.60 -18.83 -15.24
N ARG A 235 -13.75 -19.09 -16.55
CA ARG A 235 -14.66 -18.31 -17.39
C ARG A 235 -16.13 -18.55 -17.03
N ARG A 236 -16.49 -19.79 -16.69
CA ARG A 236 -17.85 -20.12 -16.25
C ARG A 236 -18.17 -19.47 -14.90
N VAL A 237 -17.24 -19.56 -13.94
CA VAL A 237 -17.36 -18.89 -12.64
C VAL A 237 -17.52 -17.39 -12.83
N PHE A 238 -16.65 -16.76 -13.62
CA PHE A 238 -16.72 -15.33 -13.88
C PHE A 238 -18.08 -14.91 -14.50
N ALA A 239 -18.55 -15.67 -15.48
CA ALA A 239 -19.81 -15.37 -16.15
C ALA A 239 -21.03 -15.46 -15.22
N ASN A 240 -21.01 -16.42 -14.29
CA ASN A 240 -22.15 -16.66 -13.39
C ASN A 240 -22.13 -15.73 -12.17
N ASP A 241 -20.96 -15.52 -11.56
CA ASP A 241 -20.87 -14.96 -10.22
C ASP A 241 -20.25 -13.54 -10.19
N CYS A 242 -19.50 -13.16 -11.23
CA CYS A 242 -18.73 -11.91 -11.24
C CYS A 242 -19.28 -10.89 -12.26
N SER A 243 -19.80 -11.37 -13.40
CA SER A 243 -20.18 -10.53 -14.53
C SER A 243 -21.34 -9.57 -14.22
N GLY A 244 -22.13 -9.85 -13.18
CA GLY A 244 -23.22 -8.99 -12.73
C GLY A 244 -22.75 -7.59 -12.35
N CYS A 245 -21.62 -7.49 -11.67
CA CYS A 245 -20.99 -6.22 -11.26
C CYS A 245 -19.88 -5.79 -12.23
N HIS A 246 -19.01 -6.72 -12.63
CA HIS A 246 -17.83 -6.41 -13.44
C HIS A 246 -18.11 -6.34 -14.95
N GLN A 247 -19.29 -6.71 -15.37
CA GLN A 247 -19.65 -7.02 -16.74
C GLN A 247 -18.73 -8.12 -17.33
N TRP A 248 -19.19 -8.83 -18.31
CA TRP A 248 -18.46 -9.98 -18.88
C TRP A 248 -17.16 -9.58 -19.63
N ASN A 249 -17.00 -8.29 -19.99
CA ASN A 249 -15.82 -7.68 -20.65
C ASN A 249 -15.02 -6.74 -19.75
N GLY A 250 -15.39 -6.60 -18.46
CA GLY A 250 -14.60 -5.98 -17.44
C GLY A 250 -14.75 -4.48 -17.17
N PRO A 251 -15.55 -3.67 -17.92
CA PRO A 251 -15.61 -2.21 -17.65
C PRO A 251 -16.31 -1.86 -16.34
N GLY A 252 -17.04 -2.79 -15.74
CA GLY A 252 -17.78 -2.55 -14.51
C GLY A 252 -19.16 -1.93 -14.75
N ARG A 253 -20.04 -2.06 -13.77
CA ARG A 253 -21.39 -1.52 -13.75
C ARG A 253 -21.65 -0.97 -12.34
N GLN A 254 -22.50 0.01 -12.18
CA GLN A 254 -22.90 0.62 -10.91
C GLN A 254 -21.83 1.50 -10.27
N SER A 255 -20.57 1.08 -10.26
CA SER A 255 -19.46 1.82 -9.69
C SER A 255 -18.22 1.75 -10.60
N GLU A 256 -17.47 2.84 -10.66
CA GLU A 256 -16.17 2.88 -11.34
C GLU A 256 -15.15 1.93 -10.71
N TYR A 257 -15.27 1.64 -9.41
CA TYR A 257 -14.43 0.68 -8.70
C TYR A 257 -14.65 -0.77 -9.17
N ALA A 258 -15.79 -1.07 -9.76
CA ALA A 258 -16.06 -2.39 -10.34
C ALA A 258 -15.34 -2.62 -11.68
N SER A 259 -14.65 -1.62 -12.23
CA SER A 259 -13.88 -1.78 -13.47
C SER A 259 -12.65 -2.65 -13.24
N LEU A 260 -12.48 -3.67 -14.10
CA LEU A 260 -11.30 -4.52 -14.17
C LEU A 260 -10.32 -4.07 -15.25
N VAL A 261 -10.73 -3.12 -16.09
CA VAL A 261 -9.94 -2.64 -17.23
C VAL A 261 -8.72 -1.87 -16.73
N GLY A 262 -7.53 -2.32 -17.10
CA GLY A 262 -6.27 -1.73 -16.68
C GLY A 262 -5.86 -2.03 -15.23
N SER A 263 -6.68 -2.79 -14.47
CA SER A 263 -6.38 -3.13 -13.07
C SER A 263 -5.05 -3.89 -12.95
N THR A 264 -4.14 -3.36 -12.14
CA THR A 264 -2.85 -4.01 -11.85
C THR A 264 -3.04 -5.36 -11.14
N ALA A 265 -4.04 -5.48 -10.28
CA ALA A 265 -4.34 -6.72 -9.58
C ALA A 265 -4.80 -7.83 -10.55
N VAL A 266 -5.67 -7.49 -11.51
CA VAL A 266 -6.20 -8.45 -12.50
C VAL A 266 -5.15 -8.82 -13.54
N ASN A 267 -4.28 -7.89 -13.88
CA ASN A 267 -3.21 -8.10 -14.86
C ASN A 267 -1.91 -8.66 -14.24
N ASP A 268 -1.85 -8.88 -12.93
CA ASP A 268 -0.73 -9.58 -12.29
C ASP A 268 -0.70 -11.05 -12.75
N PRO A 269 0.37 -11.49 -13.47
CA PRO A 269 0.44 -12.86 -13.99
C PRO A 269 0.35 -13.95 -12.90
N GLN A 270 0.67 -13.60 -11.66
CA GLN A 270 0.59 -14.51 -10.52
C GLN A 270 -0.75 -14.44 -9.79
N GLY A 271 -1.61 -13.48 -10.14
CA GLY A 271 -2.95 -13.33 -9.57
C GLY A 271 -3.00 -13.06 -8.07
N ARG A 272 -1.89 -12.58 -7.48
CA ARG A 272 -1.72 -12.46 -6.02
C ARG A 272 -2.83 -11.65 -5.36
N SER A 273 -3.00 -10.40 -5.78
CA SER A 273 -4.02 -9.52 -5.20
C SER A 273 -5.44 -9.88 -5.64
N VAL A 274 -5.64 -10.34 -6.87
CA VAL A 274 -6.97 -10.71 -7.33
C VAL A 274 -7.52 -11.91 -6.57
N VAL A 275 -6.68 -12.90 -6.25
CA VAL A 275 -7.08 -14.04 -5.43
C VAL A 275 -7.47 -13.60 -4.02
N GLN A 276 -6.71 -12.70 -3.40
CA GLN A 276 -7.06 -12.14 -2.09
C GLN A 276 -8.39 -11.38 -2.14
N ALA A 277 -8.60 -10.54 -3.18
CA ALA A 277 -9.84 -9.79 -3.34
C ALA A 277 -11.06 -10.71 -3.52
N ILE A 278 -10.91 -11.80 -4.27
CA ILE A 278 -11.99 -12.79 -4.45
C ILE A 278 -12.28 -13.52 -3.12
N LEU A 279 -11.24 -14.01 -2.44
CA LEU A 279 -11.42 -14.82 -1.25
C LEU A 279 -11.88 -14.02 -0.02
N LYS A 280 -11.32 -12.83 0.18
CA LYS A 280 -11.56 -12.00 1.38
C LYS A 280 -12.55 -10.85 1.17
N GLY A 281 -12.88 -10.56 -0.09
CA GLY A 281 -13.58 -9.34 -0.44
C GLY A 281 -12.67 -8.11 -0.33
N THR A 282 -13.22 -6.96 -0.62
CA THR A 282 -12.56 -5.67 -0.42
C THR A 282 -13.61 -4.59 -0.19
N SER A 283 -13.27 -3.58 0.59
CA SER A 283 -14.11 -2.41 0.82
C SER A 283 -13.25 -1.16 0.93
N ILE A 284 -13.83 -0.03 0.62
CA ILE A 284 -13.21 1.28 0.80
C ILE A 284 -14.31 2.33 1.04
N SER A 285 -14.08 3.23 1.99
CA SER A 285 -14.97 4.36 2.28
C SER A 285 -14.25 5.68 1.97
N ILE A 286 -14.80 6.46 1.06
CA ILE A 286 -14.25 7.76 0.66
C ILE A 286 -15.32 8.82 0.84
N GLY A 287 -15.13 9.70 1.81
CA GLY A 287 -16.20 10.60 2.24
C GLY A 287 -17.46 9.81 2.64
N ASP A 288 -18.59 10.12 2.04
CA ASP A 288 -19.88 9.45 2.29
C ASP A 288 -20.11 8.21 1.38
N ARG A 289 -19.19 7.92 0.48
CA ARG A 289 -19.30 6.75 -0.42
C ARG A 289 -18.66 5.52 0.22
N HIS A 290 -19.36 4.40 0.14
CA HIS A 290 -18.84 3.09 0.53
C HIS A 290 -18.94 2.12 -0.64
N GLU A 291 -17.81 1.61 -1.06
CA GLU A 291 -17.69 0.66 -2.16
C GLU A 291 -17.21 -0.68 -1.62
N MET A 292 -17.83 -1.77 -2.06
CA MET A 292 -17.43 -3.09 -1.60
C MET A 292 -17.57 -4.17 -2.67
N MET A 293 -16.70 -5.14 -2.61
CA MET A 293 -16.80 -6.44 -3.27
C MET A 293 -16.94 -7.51 -2.18
N PRO A 294 -17.97 -8.36 -2.23
CA PRO A 294 -18.15 -9.39 -1.21
C PRO A 294 -17.05 -10.45 -1.25
N ALA A 295 -16.83 -11.12 -0.11
CA ALA A 295 -15.92 -12.26 0.00
C ALA A 295 -16.57 -13.53 -0.56
N PHE A 296 -15.86 -14.25 -1.42
CA PHE A 296 -16.32 -15.51 -2.01
C PHE A 296 -15.59 -16.75 -1.45
N GLY A 297 -14.69 -16.58 -0.47
CA GLY A 297 -13.88 -17.66 0.09
C GLY A 297 -14.69 -18.84 0.61
N SER A 298 -15.83 -18.58 1.24
CA SER A 298 -16.73 -19.64 1.73
C SER A 298 -17.58 -20.29 0.63
N ALA A 299 -17.70 -19.67 -0.55
CA ALA A 299 -18.50 -20.18 -1.66
C ALA A 299 -17.70 -21.14 -2.57
N TYR A 300 -16.38 -21.05 -2.54
CA TYR A 300 -15.47 -21.79 -3.42
C TYR A 300 -14.48 -22.70 -2.67
N SER A 301 -14.71 -22.95 -1.40
CA SER A 301 -13.90 -23.86 -0.56
C SER A 301 -14.15 -25.34 -0.86
#